data_f5686e38bd4c74df095d6057b8046a0b
#
_entry.id   f5686e38bd4c74df095d6057b8046a0b
#
_cell.length_a   1.000
_cell.length_b   1.000
_cell.length_c   1.000
_cell.angle_alpha   90.00
_cell.angle_beta   90.00
_cell.angle_gamma   90.00
#
_symmetry.space_group_name_H-M   'P 1'
#
loop_
_entity.id
_entity.type
_entity.pdbx_description
1 polymer ?
#
loop_
_entity_poly.entity_id
_entity_poly.type
_entity_poly.pdbx_seq_one_letter_code
_entity_poly.pdbx_strand_id
1 'polypeptide(L)'
;QKRSMKKNFLPGMWDTAVGGHVALGEKIEDALKRETFEELGITKFKARFLGSYVWESSRERELVFPFLCTSHDAIHINNDEVDEGRFWSRKEIEQNADTNIFTPNFLHEYNRMLKKIK
;
A
#
# COMPACT_ATOMS: atom_id res chain seq x y z
N GLN A 1 5.57 -2.61 0.54
CA GLN A 1 5.66 -4.00 1.02
C GLN A 1 5.76 -4.99 -0.11
N LYS A 2 6.48 -6.08 0.12
CA LYS A 2 6.51 -7.20 -0.82
C LYS A 2 5.46 -8.21 -0.38
N ARG A 3 4.53 -8.53 -1.28
CA ARG A 3 3.46 -9.48 -1.01
C ARG A 3 4.05 -10.87 -0.76
N SER A 4 3.48 -11.58 0.21
CA SER A 4 3.90 -12.94 0.50
C SER A 4 3.82 -13.85 -0.74
N MET A 5 4.79 -14.74 -0.87
CA MET A 5 4.76 -15.77 -1.91
C MET A 5 3.60 -16.76 -1.72
N LYS A 6 2.98 -16.76 -0.54
CA LYS A 6 1.80 -17.59 -0.23
C LYS A 6 0.50 -16.99 -0.75
N LYS A 7 0.51 -15.74 -1.22
CA LYS A 7 -0.70 -15.10 -1.76
C LYS A 7 -1.11 -15.76 -3.07
N ASN A 8 -2.41 -15.91 -3.28
CA ASN A 8 -2.96 -16.46 -4.52
C ASN A 8 -2.92 -15.46 -5.67
N PHE A 9 -2.97 -14.16 -5.34
CA PHE A 9 -2.99 -13.09 -6.32
C PHE A 9 -1.71 -12.25 -6.20
N LEU A 10 -0.98 -12.12 -7.31
CA LEU A 10 0.25 -11.33 -7.41
C LEU A 10 1.28 -11.66 -6.31
N PRO A 11 1.61 -12.95 -6.09
CA PRO A 11 2.58 -13.31 -5.06
C PRO A 11 3.97 -12.73 -5.35
N GLY A 12 4.66 -12.30 -4.29
CA GLY A 12 6.03 -11.82 -4.38
C GLY A 12 6.22 -10.48 -5.06
N MET A 13 5.16 -9.82 -5.49
CA MET A 13 5.26 -8.49 -6.09
C MET A 13 5.29 -7.39 -5.03
N TRP A 14 5.93 -6.28 -5.38
CA TRP A 14 5.97 -5.09 -4.52
C TRP A 14 4.68 -4.30 -4.68
N ASP A 15 4.12 -3.88 -3.57
CA ASP A 15 2.85 -3.18 -3.50
C ASP A 15 2.99 -1.90 -2.66
N THR A 16 1.89 -1.16 -2.51
CA THR A 16 1.85 -0.01 -1.61
C THR A 16 2.30 -0.42 -0.21
N ALA A 17 2.61 0.57 0.63
CA ALA A 17 3.11 0.29 1.98
C ALA A 17 2.14 -0.56 2.79
N VAL A 18 0.86 -0.20 2.76
CA VAL A 18 -0.21 -0.91 3.47
C VAL A 18 -1.45 -0.94 2.60
N GLY A 19 -2.11 -2.07 2.57
CA GLY A 19 -3.40 -2.21 1.89
C GLY A 19 -4.31 -3.15 2.67
N GLY A 20 -5.59 -2.84 2.72
CA GLY A 20 -6.54 -3.67 3.41
C GLY A 20 -7.95 -3.17 3.22
N HIS A 21 -8.91 -3.88 3.78
CA HIS A 21 -10.33 -3.58 3.65
C HIS A 21 -10.89 -2.96 4.93
N VAL A 22 -11.81 -2.02 4.75
CA VAL A 22 -12.55 -1.45 5.87
C VAL A 22 -13.63 -2.45 6.28
N ALA A 23 -13.61 -2.86 7.54
CA ALA A 23 -14.61 -3.80 8.06
C ALA A 23 -15.97 -3.12 8.21
N LEU A 24 -17.02 -3.92 8.20
CA LEU A 24 -18.38 -3.40 8.41
C LEU A 24 -18.47 -2.66 9.75
N GLY A 25 -18.93 -1.41 9.72
CA GLY A 25 -19.04 -0.57 10.90
C GLY A 25 -17.75 0.09 11.36
N GLU A 26 -16.63 -0.21 10.70
CA GLU A 26 -15.34 0.38 11.03
C GLU A 26 -15.16 1.73 10.32
N LYS A 27 -14.57 2.70 11.01
CA LYS A 27 -14.22 3.96 10.38
C LYS A 27 -12.94 3.79 9.54
N ILE A 28 -12.83 4.57 8.47
CA ILE A 28 -11.68 4.50 7.56
C ILE A 28 -10.37 4.75 8.31
N GLU A 29 -10.34 5.74 9.20
CA GLU A 29 -9.15 6.06 9.99
C GLU A 29 -8.75 4.93 10.93
N ASP A 30 -9.73 4.22 11.48
CA ASP A 30 -9.47 3.08 12.36
C ASP A 30 -8.96 1.89 11.56
N ALA A 31 -9.50 1.65 10.36
CA ALA A 31 -9.00 0.64 9.44
C ALA A 31 -7.55 0.92 9.06
N LEU A 32 -7.24 2.18 8.75
CA LEU A 32 -5.87 2.60 8.41
C LEU A 32 -4.90 2.27 9.55
N LYS A 33 -5.24 2.60 10.77
CA LYS A 33 -4.39 2.33 11.95
C LYS A 33 -4.22 0.83 12.17
N ARG A 34 -5.30 0.07 12.07
CA ARG A 34 -5.29 -1.37 12.27
C ARG A 34 -4.41 -2.06 11.24
N GLU A 35 -4.65 -1.78 9.97
CA GLU A 35 -3.89 -2.40 8.87
C GLU A 35 -2.41 -2.01 8.90
N THR A 36 -2.12 -0.75 9.23
CA THR A 36 -0.73 -0.28 9.33
C THR A 36 0.02 -1.02 10.43
N PHE A 37 -0.63 -1.25 11.56
CA PHE A 37 -0.02 -2.03 12.64
C PHE A 37 0.11 -3.51 12.26
N GLU A 38 -0.92 -4.10 11.70
CA GLU A 38 -0.91 -5.51 11.33
C GLU A 38 0.17 -5.83 10.28
N GLU A 39 0.34 -4.97 9.29
CA GLU A 39 1.25 -5.25 8.17
C GLU A 39 2.68 -4.77 8.40
N LEU A 40 2.87 -3.60 9.02
CA LEU A 40 4.21 -3.01 9.18
C LEU A 40 4.63 -2.79 10.65
N GLY A 41 3.77 -3.05 11.62
CA GLY A 41 4.09 -2.84 13.03
C GLY A 41 4.22 -1.39 13.43
N ILE A 42 3.72 -0.46 12.63
CA ILE A 42 3.80 0.97 12.90
C ILE A 42 2.56 1.43 13.66
N THR A 43 2.74 2.14 14.78
CA THR A 43 1.66 2.66 15.62
C THR A 43 1.50 4.18 15.56
N LYS A 44 2.59 4.90 15.34
CA LYS A 44 2.59 6.38 15.33
C LYS A 44 2.93 6.88 13.95
N PHE A 45 1.98 7.57 13.32
CA PHE A 45 2.18 8.15 12.00
C PHE A 45 1.22 9.31 11.78
N LYS A 46 1.57 10.18 10.84
CA LYS A 46 0.69 11.23 10.33
C LYS A 46 0.15 10.77 9.00
N ALA A 47 -1.14 11.02 8.76
CA ALA A 47 -1.80 10.61 7.53
C ALA A 47 -2.48 11.80 6.86
N ARG A 48 -2.33 11.89 5.54
CA ARG A 48 -3.02 12.88 4.72
C ARG A 48 -3.84 12.14 3.67
N PHE A 49 -5.14 12.39 3.65
CA PHE A 49 -6.05 11.81 2.65
C PHE A 49 -5.77 12.42 1.27
N LEU A 50 -5.67 11.57 0.25
CA LEU A 50 -5.34 11.97 -1.11
C LEU A 50 -6.53 11.95 -2.09
N GLY A 51 -7.73 11.76 -1.58
CA GLY A 51 -8.92 11.68 -2.43
C GLY A 51 -9.21 10.25 -2.89
N SER A 52 -10.46 9.83 -2.74
CA SER A 52 -10.88 8.49 -3.13
C SER A 52 -10.91 8.32 -4.65
N TYR A 53 -10.79 7.09 -5.10
CA TYR A 53 -10.94 6.73 -6.51
C TYR A 53 -11.46 5.29 -6.63
N VAL A 54 -11.99 4.96 -7.80
CA VAL A 54 -12.41 3.60 -8.10
C VAL A 54 -11.29 2.89 -8.84
N TRP A 55 -10.83 1.79 -8.28
CA TRP A 55 -9.93 0.87 -8.97
C TRP A 55 -10.77 -0.20 -9.65
N GLU A 56 -10.50 -0.45 -10.92
CA GLU A 56 -11.23 -1.44 -11.68
C GLU A 56 -10.26 -2.25 -12.54
N SER A 57 -10.38 -3.56 -12.47
CA SER A 57 -9.62 -4.49 -13.29
C SER A 57 -10.56 -5.60 -13.73
N SER A 58 -10.04 -6.57 -14.50
CA SER A 58 -10.83 -7.74 -14.90
C SER A 58 -11.25 -8.61 -13.71
N ARG A 59 -10.60 -8.44 -12.54
CA ARG A 59 -10.83 -9.27 -11.35
C ARG A 59 -11.65 -8.59 -10.26
N GLU A 60 -11.56 -7.24 -10.19
CA GLU A 60 -12.12 -6.54 -9.04
C GLU A 60 -12.52 -5.11 -9.38
N ARG A 61 -13.43 -4.59 -8.58
CA ARG A 61 -13.82 -3.18 -8.58
C ARG A 61 -13.91 -2.72 -7.14
N GLU A 62 -13.11 -1.73 -6.77
CA GLU A 62 -13.01 -1.25 -5.39
C GLU A 62 -13.04 0.28 -5.34
N LEU A 63 -13.68 0.80 -4.29
CA LEU A 63 -13.53 2.20 -3.92
C LEU A 63 -12.33 2.31 -2.98
N VAL A 64 -11.32 3.04 -3.41
CA VAL A 64 -10.04 3.14 -2.69
C VAL A 64 -9.93 4.49 -1.99
N PHE A 65 -9.48 4.46 -0.73
CA PHE A 65 -9.22 5.64 0.09
C PHE A 65 -7.72 5.72 0.38
N PRO A 66 -6.93 6.40 -0.48
CA PRO A 66 -5.48 6.46 -0.31
C PRO A 66 -5.07 7.55 0.68
N PHE A 67 -4.04 7.24 1.47
CA PHE A 67 -3.44 8.17 2.41
C PHE A 67 -1.93 8.23 2.20
N LEU A 68 -1.37 9.43 2.28
CA LEU A 68 0.07 9.61 2.39
C LEU A 68 0.41 9.63 3.88
N CYS A 69 1.22 8.67 4.30
CA CYS A 69 1.58 8.52 5.70
C CYS A 69 3.07 8.77 5.91
N THR A 70 3.40 9.46 7.00
CA THR A 70 4.78 9.68 7.43
C THR A 70 4.96 9.21 8.86
N SER A 71 6.06 8.52 9.13
CA SER A 71 6.35 7.99 10.46
C SER A 71 7.84 7.94 10.72
N HIS A 72 8.21 8.04 11.99
CA HIS A 72 9.57 7.80 12.47
C HIS A 72 9.74 6.40 13.08
N ASP A 73 8.65 5.64 13.15
CA ASP A 73 8.70 4.27 13.69
C ASP A 73 9.45 3.35 12.73
N ALA A 74 10.17 2.39 13.29
CA ALA A 74 10.78 1.33 12.51
C ALA A 74 9.71 0.36 12.00
N ILE A 75 9.97 -0.22 10.83
CA ILE A 75 9.10 -1.25 10.25
C ILE A 75 9.37 -2.57 10.95
N HIS A 76 8.30 -3.22 11.46
CA HIS A 76 8.37 -4.54 12.07
C HIS A 76 7.33 -5.45 11.41
N ILE A 77 7.80 -6.34 10.56
CA ILE A 77 6.94 -7.29 9.86
C ILE A 77 6.89 -8.58 10.66
N ASN A 78 5.69 -8.92 11.12
CA ASN A 78 5.45 -10.15 11.89
C ASN A 78 4.07 -10.71 11.53
N ASN A 79 3.91 -11.10 10.26
CA ASN A 79 2.64 -11.62 9.75
C ASN A 79 2.91 -12.47 8.50
N ASP A 80 1.88 -13.16 8.03
CA ASP A 80 1.97 -14.06 6.87
C ASP A 80 1.61 -13.38 5.54
N GLU A 81 1.21 -12.12 5.57
CA GLU A 81 0.76 -11.41 4.37
C GLU A 81 1.88 -10.66 3.65
N VAL A 82 2.93 -10.31 4.39
CA VAL A 82 4.05 -9.48 3.89
C VAL A 82 5.36 -10.22 4.12
N ASP A 83 6.12 -10.43 3.06
CA ASP A 83 7.44 -11.06 3.16
C ASP A 83 8.52 -10.06 3.55
N GLU A 84 8.42 -8.82 3.07
CA GLU A 84 9.49 -7.85 3.20
C GLU A 84 8.95 -6.43 3.07
N GLY A 85 9.61 -5.46 3.69
CA GLY A 85 9.32 -4.05 3.49
C GLY A 85 10.62 -3.30 3.28
N ARG A 86 10.63 -2.32 2.40
CA ARG A 86 11.78 -1.42 2.24
C ARG A 86 11.34 -0.08 1.67
N PHE A 87 12.19 0.92 1.85
CA PHE A 87 12.00 2.21 1.22
C PHE A 87 12.62 2.22 -0.16
N TRP A 88 11.92 2.83 -1.09
CA TRP A 88 12.34 2.98 -2.48
C TRP A 88 12.45 4.46 -2.81
N SER A 89 13.52 4.84 -3.51
CA SER A 89 13.59 6.18 -4.07
C SER A 89 12.70 6.26 -5.32
N ARG A 90 12.33 7.48 -5.71
CA ARG A 90 11.59 7.69 -6.96
C ARG A 90 12.34 7.12 -8.15
N LYS A 91 13.66 7.34 -8.19
CA LYS A 91 14.51 6.84 -9.26
C LYS A 91 14.44 5.31 -9.37
N GLU A 92 14.53 4.63 -8.23
CA GLU A 92 14.42 3.16 -8.20
C GLU A 92 13.07 2.68 -8.70
N ILE A 93 12.00 3.34 -8.29
CA ILE A 93 10.64 2.98 -8.73
C ILE A 93 10.52 3.17 -10.24
N GLU A 94 10.94 4.31 -10.76
CA GLU A 94 10.84 4.63 -12.18
C GLU A 94 11.70 3.71 -13.04
N GLN A 95 12.89 3.34 -12.58
CA GLN A 95 13.77 2.39 -13.28
C GLN A 95 13.20 0.99 -13.35
N ASN A 96 12.33 0.62 -12.43
CA ASN A 96 11.74 -0.71 -12.35
C ASN A 96 10.26 -0.78 -12.73
N ALA A 97 9.67 0.33 -13.17
CA ALA A 97 8.25 0.39 -13.50
C ALA A 97 7.84 -0.60 -14.59
N ASP A 98 8.75 -0.92 -15.52
CA ASP A 98 8.48 -1.82 -16.65
C ASP A 98 9.00 -3.25 -16.42
N THR A 99 9.50 -3.56 -15.23
CA THR A 99 10.12 -4.87 -14.97
C THR A 99 9.18 -5.90 -14.36
N ASN A 100 7.90 -5.57 -14.22
CA ASN A 100 6.88 -6.47 -13.70
C ASN A 100 7.06 -6.86 -12.22
N ILE A 101 7.80 -6.06 -11.45
CA ILE A 101 7.99 -6.33 -10.02
C ILE A 101 6.98 -5.60 -9.14
N PHE A 102 6.29 -4.59 -9.69
CA PHE A 102 5.27 -3.82 -8.95
C PHE A 102 3.87 -4.23 -9.36
N THR A 103 2.94 -4.23 -8.40
CA THR A 103 1.53 -4.50 -8.71
C THR A 103 0.95 -3.37 -9.57
N PRO A 104 -0.06 -3.67 -10.41
CA PRO A 104 -0.77 -2.62 -11.14
C PRO A 104 -1.41 -1.59 -10.23
N ASN A 105 -1.89 -2.01 -9.07
CA ASN A 105 -2.46 -1.14 -8.04
C ASN A 105 -1.45 -0.10 -7.57
N PHE A 106 -0.24 -0.54 -7.25
CA PHE A 106 0.83 0.35 -6.82
C PHE A 106 1.19 1.37 -7.90
N LEU A 107 1.39 0.91 -9.13
CA LEU A 107 1.77 1.80 -10.23
C LEU A 107 0.70 2.85 -10.52
N HIS A 108 -0.56 2.46 -10.47
CA HIS A 108 -1.68 3.38 -10.65
C HIS A 108 -1.69 4.45 -9.56
N GLU A 109 -1.55 4.05 -8.32
CA GLU A 109 -1.58 4.95 -7.17
C GLU A 109 -0.34 5.86 -7.16
N TYR A 110 0.83 5.32 -7.48
CA TYR A 110 2.05 6.10 -7.59
C TYR A 110 1.91 7.25 -8.60
N ASN A 111 1.35 6.96 -9.77
CA ASN A 111 1.13 7.96 -10.80
C ASN A 111 0.15 9.04 -10.35
N ARG A 112 -0.92 8.65 -9.62
CA ARG A 112 -1.86 9.60 -9.04
C ARG A 112 -1.19 10.49 -7.99
N MET A 113 -0.36 9.89 -7.15
CA MET A 113 0.33 10.53 -6.04
C MET A 113 1.27 11.64 -6.53
N LEU A 114 1.99 11.42 -7.63
CA LEU A 114 2.89 12.42 -8.19
C LEU A 114 2.17 13.73 -8.53
N LYS A 115 0.92 13.65 -8.95
CA LYS A 115 0.11 14.83 -9.27
C LYS A 115 -0.34 15.58 -8.02
N LYS A 116 -0.41 14.91 -6.88
CA LYS A 116 -0.91 15.48 -5.62
C LYS A 116 0.19 16.04 -4.73
N ILE A 117 1.41 15.51 -4.84
CA ILE A 117 2.53 15.84 -3.95
C ILE A 117 3.47 16.87 -4.55
N LYS A 118 3.43 17.07 -5.84
CA LYS A 118 4.18 18.14 -6.50
C LYS A 118 3.70 19.54 -6.08
#